data_d4325438b32b2d049b97c1dc435954f4
#
_entry.id   d4325438b32b2d049b97c1dc435954f4
#
_cell.length_a   1.000
_cell.length_b   1.000
_cell.length_c   1.000
_cell.angle_alpha   90.00
_cell.angle_beta   90.00
_cell.angle_gamma   90.00
#
_symmetry.space_group_name_H-M   'P 1'
#
loop_
_entity.id
_entity.type
_entity.pdbx_description
1 polymer ?
#
loop_
_entity_poly.entity_id
_entity_poly.type
_entity_poly.pdbx_seq_one_letter_code
_entity_poly.pdbx_strand_id
1 'polypeptide(L)'
;MTQPPDIGQQYDVIAEWWQDYHQDSDYGVAALERALGFAAKGGRALDVGCGAGGRLIRRLEAHGFDVTGVDASAKMIELARRNHPNGRFVQADISDWENRETFDFILAWDSLFHLPLNQQAPVLTKLCTMLADRGILLYSFGDDTGTHRDTWRGQEFHYSSIGVPKNLEILRANGMRLLHLERDQFPEAHVVAIAQK
;
A
#
# COMPACT_ATOMS: atom_id res chain seq x y z
N MET A 1 -7.51 27.87 -1.03
CA MET A 1 -7.20 26.60 -0.34
C MET A 1 -5.82 26.21 -0.77
N THR A 2 -4.86 26.15 0.14
CA THR A 2 -3.50 25.70 -0.17
C THR A 2 -3.55 24.22 -0.56
N GLN A 3 -2.91 23.89 -1.68
CA GLN A 3 -2.74 22.52 -2.12
C GLN A 3 -2.07 21.70 -0.99
N PRO A 4 -2.51 20.46 -0.70
CA PRO A 4 -1.81 19.66 0.29
C PRO A 4 -0.33 19.50 -0.10
N PRO A 5 0.57 19.43 0.88
CA PRO A 5 1.99 19.21 0.59
C PRO A 5 2.17 17.90 -0.19
N ASP A 6 3.15 17.89 -1.08
CA ASP A 6 3.50 16.72 -1.88
C ASP A 6 4.03 15.60 -0.96
N ILE A 7 3.27 14.52 -0.83
CA ILE A 7 3.60 13.38 0.03
C ILE A 7 4.97 12.77 -0.32
N GLY A 8 5.31 12.72 -1.60
CA GLY A 8 6.61 12.21 -2.05
C GLY A 8 7.77 13.04 -1.49
N GLN A 9 7.66 14.36 -1.54
CA GLN A 9 8.69 15.27 -0.99
C GLN A 9 8.83 15.14 0.53
N GLN A 10 7.72 14.93 1.24
CA GLN A 10 7.77 14.72 2.70
C GLN A 10 8.52 13.44 3.05
N TYR A 11 8.25 12.35 2.34
CA TYR A 11 8.98 11.10 2.51
C TYR A 11 10.42 11.17 2.03
N ASP A 12 10.75 11.98 1.03
CA ASP A 12 12.15 12.22 0.62
C ASP A 12 13.01 12.73 1.78
N VAL A 13 12.46 13.61 2.63
CA VAL A 13 13.18 14.19 3.78
C VAL A 13 13.52 13.15 4.84
N ILE A 14 12.68 12.13 5.02
CA ILE A 14 12.81 11.15 6.10
C ILE A 14 13.24 9.76 5.62
N ALA A 15 13.52 9.59 4.33
CA ALA A 15 13.67 8.28 3.69
C ALA A 15 14.74 7.39 4.32
N GLU A 16 15.92 7.93 4.60
CA GLU A 16 17.01 7.15 5.22
C GLU A 16 16.64 6.73 6.64
N TRP A 17 16.12 7.68 7.43
CA TRP A 17 15.65 7.35 8.78
C TRP A 17 14.52 6.30 8.74
N TRP A 18 13.56 6.42 7.80
CA TRP A 18 12.47 5.46 7.63
C TRP A 18 12.99 4.06 7.34
N GLN A 19 13.96 3.94 6.42
CA GLN A 19 14.60 2.67 6.11
C GLN A 19 15.23 2.04 7.35
N ASP A 20 16.06 2.80 8.07
CA ASP A 20 16.78 2.31 9.25
C ASP A 20 15.82 1.90 10.36
N TYR A 21 14.78 2.69 10.61
CA TYR A 21 13.76 2.41 11.63
C TYR A 21 12.97 1.14 11.35
N HIS A 22 12.70 0.84 10.07
CA HIS A 22 11.93 -0.33 9.67
C HIS A 22 12.76 -1.54 9.27
N GLN A 23 14.08 -1.46 9.31
CA GLN A 23 14.98 -2.51 8.84
C GLN A 23 14.73 -3.85 9.53
N ASP A 24 14.58 -3.84 10.85
CA ASP A 24 14.37 -5.02 11.70
C ASP A 24 12.93 -5.15 12.22
N SER A 25 12.01 -4.35 11.70
CA SER A 25 10.60 -4.36 12.10
C SER A 25 9.87 -5.57 11.49
N ASP A 26 8.97 -6.16 12.25
CA ASP A 26 8.01 -7.18 11.81
C ASP A 26 6.60 -6.60 11.54
N TYR A 27 6.45 -5.28 11.69
CA TYR A 27 5.19 -4.58 11.49
C TYR A 27 4.59 -4.85 10.09
N GLY A 28 3.33 -5.30 10.06
CA GLY A 28 2.62 -5.71 8.83
C GLY A 28 2.96 -7.12 8.33
N VAL A 29 4.02 -7.76 8.83
CA VAL A 29 4.43 -9.10 8.38
C VAL A 29 3.35 -10.14 8.65
N ALA A 30 2.72 -10.14 9.82
CA ALA A 30 1.66 -11.10 10.16
C ALA A 30 0.44 -10.98 9.23
N ALA A 31 0.04 -9.76 8.86
CA ALA A 31 -1.04 -9.51 7.91
C ALA A 31 -0.66 -10.01 6.50
N LEU A 32 0.57 -9.75 6.07
CA LEU A 32 1.09 -10.23 4.78
C LEU A 32 1.14 -11.77 4.73
N GLU A 33 1.67 -12.44 5.76
CA GLU A 33 1.73 -13.91 5.81
C GLU A 33 0.32 -14.52 5.78
N ARG A 34 -0.66 -13.90 6.45
CA ARG A 34 -2.07 -14.32 6.35
C ARG A 34 -2.59 -14.18 4.93
N ALA A 35 -2.30 -13.07 4.25
CA ALA A 35 -2.73 -12.85 2.87
C ALA A 35 -2.05 -13.82 1.89
N LEU A 36 -0.76 -14.09 2.08
CA LEU A 36 0.00 -15.07 1.30
C LEU A 36 -0.55 -16.50 1.45
N GLY A 37 -1.19 -16.81 2.59
CA GLY A 37 -1.89 -18.07 2.79
C GLY A 37 -3.08 -18.30 1.83
N PHE A 38 -3.61 -17.25 1.21
CA PHE A 38 -4.67 -17.33 0.20
C PHE A 38 -4.14 -17.26 -1.24
N ALA A 39 -2.88 -16.84 -1.43
CA ALA A 39 -2.26 -16.65 -2.72
C ALA A 39 -1.63 -17.94 -3.27
N ALA A 40 -1.60 -18.08 -4.57
CA ALA A 40 -0.70 -19.04 -5.20
C ALA A 40 0.77 -18.58 -5.04
N LYS A 41 1.70 -19.53 -5.07
CA LYS A 41 3.13 -19.20 -5.06
C LYS A 41 3.56 -18.63 -6.41
N GLY A 42 4.37 -17.58 -6.35
CA GLY A 42 4.92 -16.93 -7.54
C GLY A 42 3.90 -16.07 -8.29
N GLY A 43 4.29 -15.59 -9.46
CA GLY A 43 3.52 -14.64 -10.25
C GLY A 43 4.01 -13.21 -10.06
N ARG A 44 3.16 -12.23 -10.37
CA ARG A 44 3.50 -10.81 -10.28
C ARG A 44 2.84 -10.17 -9.08
N ALA A 45 3.62 -9.43 -8.30
CA ALA A 45 3.11 -8.63 -7.20
C ALA A 45 3.33 -7.13 -7.45
N LEU A 46 2.36 -6.33 -7.01
CA LEU A 46 2.48 -4.87 -6.94
C LEU A 46 2.50 -4.43 -5.48
N ASP A 47 3.48 -3.63 -5.10
CA ASP A 47 3.52 -2.95 -3.80
C ASP A 47 3.31 -1.45 -4.00
N VAL A 48 2.18 -0.93 -3.49
CA VAL A 48 1.74 0.47 -3.62
C VAL A 48 2.14 1.25 -2.38
N GLY A 49 2.97 2.27 -2.56
CA GLY A 49 3.64 2.94 -1.45
C GLY A 49 4.75 2.05 -0.89
N CYS A 50 5.58 1.51 -1.79
CA CYS A 50 6.58 0.48 -1.43
C CYS A 50 7.71 0.99 -0.54
N GLY A 51 7.80 2.31 -0.34
CA GLY A 51 8.87 2.91 0.44
C GLY A 51 10.26 2.48 -0.03
N ALA A 52 11.16 2.25 0.90
CA ALA A 52 12.53 1.78 0.63
C ALA A 52 12.63 0.28 0.26
N GLY A 53 11.52 -0.41 0.06
CA GLY A 53 11.52 -1.82 -0.29
C GLY A 53 11.93 -2.73 0.87
N GLY A 54 11.35 -2.64 1.99
CA GLY A 54 11.82 -3.33 3.20
C GLY A 54 11.32 -4.77 3.36
N ARG A 55 10.91 -5.07 4.57
CA ARG A 55 10.51 -6.40 5.04
C ARG A 55 9.38 -7.04 4.23
N LEU A 56 8.40 -6.25 3.77
CA LEU A 56 7.25 -6.80 3.06
C LEU A 56 7.62 -7.27 1.66
N ILE A 57 8.43 -6.51 0.92
CA ILE A 57 8.95 -6.92 -0.39
C ILE A 57 9.80 -8.20 -0.25
N ARG A 58 10.69 -8.28 0.75
CA ARG A 58 11.47 -9.50 0.98
C ARG A 58 10.59 -10.74 1.18
N ARG A 59 9.41 -10.60 1.81
CA ARG A 59 8.45 -11.70 1.99
C ARG A 59 7.74 -12.08 0.69
N LEU A 60 7.36 -11.09 -0.11
CA LEU A 60 6.79 -11.33 -1.44
C LEU A 60 7.78 -12.08 -2.35
N GLU A 61 9.04 -11.63 -2.39
CA GLU A 61 10.13 -12.29 -3.15
C GLU A 61 10.38 -13.71 -2.64
N ALA A 62 10.41 -13.93 -1.32
CA ALA A 62 10.57 -15.25 -0.73
C ALA A 62 9.39 -16.20 -1.04
N HIS A 63 8.20 -15.64 -1.28
CA HIS A 63 7.03 -16.40 -1.76
C HIS A 63 7.09 -16.70 -3.27
N GLY A 64 8.08 -16.14 -3.97
CA GLY A 64 8.34 -16.35 -5.38
C GLY A 64 7.72 -15.32 -6.32
N PHE A 65 7.23 -14.19 -5.81
CA PHE A 65 6.69 -13.13 -6.65
C PHE A 65 7.78 -12.30 -7.34
N ASP A 66 7.52 -11.93 -8.60
CA ASP A 66 8.21 -10.84 -9.28
C ASP A 66 7.56 -9.52 -8.86
N VAL A 67 8.30 -8.70 -8.12
CA VAL A 67 7.74 -7.52 -7.45
C VAL A 67 7.96 -6.25 -8.26
N THR A 68 6.86 -5.53 -8.51
CA THR A 68 6.87 -4.13 -8.94
C THR A 68 6.49 -3.26 -7.74
N GLY A 69 7.34 -2.32 -7.36
CA GLY A 69 7.06 -1.31 -6.34
C GLY A 69 6.77 0.06 -6.96
N VAL A 70 5.75 0.75 -6.45
CA VAL A 70 5.41 2.12 -6.84
C VAL A 70 5.40 3.00 -5.61
N ASP A 71 6.08 4.15 -5.67
CA ASP A 71 6.11 5.14 -4.60
C ASP A 71 6.24 6.56 -5.17
N ALA A 72 5.62 7.53 -4.52
CA ALA A 72 5.70 8.94 -4.92
C ALA A 72 7.07 9.56 -4.61
N SER A 73 7.79 9.06 -3.60
CA SER A 73 9.09 9.56 -3.17
C SER A 73 10.22 9.05 -4.07
N ALA A 74 10.99 9.98 -4.63
CA ALA A 74 12.17 9.65 -5.42
C ALA A 74 13.26 8.96 -4.58
N LYS A 75 13.43 9.41 -3.33
CA LYS A 75 14.40 8.85 -2.40
C LYS A 75 14.04 7.43 -1.97
N MET A 76 12.77 7.16 -1.69
CA MET A 76 12.30 5.81 -1.38
C MET A 76 12.58 4.86 -2.54
N ILE A 77 12.29 5.26 -3.77
CA ILE A 77 12.57 4.45 -4.97
C ILE A 77 14.06 4.22 -5.17
N GLU A 78 14.92 5.22 -4.90
CA GLU A 78 16.37 5.04 -4.95
C GLU A 78 16.84 3.97 -3.94
N LEU A 79 16.32 4.01 -2.71
CA LEU A 79 16.61 3.04 -1.65
C LEU A 79 16.08 1.64 -2.03
N ALA A 80 14.85 1.55 -2.52
CA ALA A 80 14.24 0.28 -2.94
C ALA A 80 15.07 -0.41 -4.03
N ARG A 81 15.52 0.32 -5.04
CA ARG A 81 16.40 -0.21 -6.10
C ARG A 81 17.74 -0.72 -5.59
N ARG A 82 18.30 -0.08 -4.55
CA ARG A 82 19.53 -0.56 -3.90
C ARG A 82 19.29 -1.84 -3.09
N ASN A 83 18.17 -1.91 -2.40
CA ASN A 83 17.83 -3.04 -1.53
C ASN A 83 17.37 -4.28 -2.32
N HIS A 84 16.76 -4.07 -3.49
CA HIS A 84 16.17 -5.12 -4.35
C HIS A 84 16.59 -4.91 -5.81
N PRO A 85 17.85 -5.21 -6.18
CA PRO A 85 18.40 -4.91 -7.50
C PRO A 85 17.71 -5.65 -8.65
N ASN A 86 16.98 -6.73 -8.37
CA ASN A 86 16.22 -7.50 -9.35
C ASN A 86 14.75 -7.08 -9.45
N GLY A 87 14.26 -6.22 -8.53
CA GLY A 87 12.90 -5.72 -8.52
C GLY A 87 12.71 -4.54 -9.49
N ARG A 88 11.47 -4.29 -9.88
CA ARG A 88 11.09 -3.14 -10.69
C ARG A 88 10.49 -2.05 -9.81
N PHE A 89 11.12 -0.88 -9.75
CA PHE A 89 10.66 0.24 -8.93
C PHE A 89 10.40 1.48 -9.75
N VAL A 90 9.21 2.07 -9.59
CA VAL A 90 8.71 3.20 -10.38
C VAL A 90 8.36 4.34 -9.43
N GLN A 91 8.98 5.52 -9.65
CA GLN A 91 8.53 6.73 -8.99
C GLN A 91 7.27 7.23 -9.68
N ALA A 92 6.14 7.16 -9.02
CA ALA A 92 4.87 7.69 -9.51
C ALA A 92 3.86 7.86 -8.36
N ASP A 93 2.91 8.79 -8.54
CA ASP A 93 1.68 8.80 -7.76
C ASP A 93 0.76 7.68 -8.29
N ILE A 94 0.30 6.83 -7.40
CA ILE A 94 -0.61 5.72 -7.78
C ILE A 94 -1.90 6.23 -8.42
N SER A 95 -2.35 7.44 -8.10
CA SER A 95 -3.56 8.03 -8.69
C SER A 95 -3.41 8.21 -10.21
N ASP A 96 -2.22 8.63 -10.66
CA ASP A 96 -1.92 8.95 -12.05
C ASP A 96 -1.16 7.82 -12.78
N TRP A 97 -0.58 6.88 -12.03
CA TRP A 97 0.21 5.81 -12.61
C TRP A 97 -0.63 4.88 -13.50
N GLU A 98 -0.33 4.86 -14.78
CA GLU A 98 -0.97 3.97 -15.73
C GLU A 98 -0.16 2.70 -15.93
N ASN A 99 -0.79 1.55 -15.80
CA ASN A 99 -0.21 0.24 -16.09
C ASN A 99 -1.28 -0.67 -16.74
N ARG A 100 -0.86 -1.48 -17.69
CA ARG A 100 -1.71 -2.46 -18.39
C ARG A 100 -1.50 -3.90 -17.91
N GLU A 101 -0.54 -4.10 -17.02
CA GLU A 101 -0.26 -5.43 -16.45
C GLU A 101 -1.31 -5.77 -15.39
N THR A 102 -1.55 -7.05 -15.21
CA THR A 102 -2.32 -7.58 -14.10
C THR A 102 -1.38 -8.24 -13.08
N PHE A 103 -1.80 -8.24 -11.82
CA PHE A 103 -1.02 -8.77 -10.71
C PHE A 103 -1.76 -9.88 -9.98
N ASP A 104 -1.03 -10.90 -9.58
CA ASP A 104 -1.55 -12.01 -8.78
C ASP A 104 -1.67 -11.63 -7.30
N PHE A 105 -0.88 -10.62 -6.89
CA PHE A 105 -0.91 -10.05 -5.54
C PHE A 105 -0.74 -8.53 -5.59
N ILE A 106 -1.58 -7.80 -4.88
CA ILE A 106 -1.42 -6.35 -4.68
C ILE A 106 -1.35 -6.08 -3.18
N LEU A 107 -0.29 -5.39 -2.76
CA LEU A 107 -0.08 -4.87 -1.42
C LEU A 107 -0.21 -3.34 -1.45
N ALA A 108 -0.96 -2.78 -0.50
CA ALA A 108 -1.01 -1.34 -0.25
C ALA A 108 -1.02 -1.11 1.28
N TRP A 109 0.15 -1.31 1.89
CA TRP A 109 0.34 -1.19 3.33
C TRP A 109 0.71 0.23 3.71
N ASP A 110 -0.08 0.85 4.58
CA ASP A 110 0.10 2.21 5.09
C ASP A 110 0.34 3.29 4.02
N SER A 111 -0.33 3.16 2.89
CA SER A 111 -0.15 4.06 1.76
C SER A 111 -1.44 4.78 1.33
N LEU A 112 -2.58 4.09 1.25
CA LEU A 112 -3.80 4.65 0.69
C LEU A 112 -4.38 5.79 1.53
N PHE A 113 -4.15 5.82 2.81
CA PHE A 113 -4.64 6.90 3.68
C PHE A 113 -3.89 8.24 3.48
N HIS A 114 -2.78 8.26 2.73
CA HIS A 114 -2.12 9.50 2.30
C HIS A 114 -2.75 10.13 1.05
N LEU A 115 -3.58 9.39 0.34
CA LEU A 115 -4.29 9.93 -0.81
C LEU A 115 -5.32 11.00 -0.36
N PRO A 116 -5.57 12.03 -1.16
CA PRO A 116 -6.72 12.90 -0.97
C PRO A 116 -8.02 12.08 -0.89
N LEU A 117 -8.96 12.48 -0.04
CA LEU A 117 -10.20 11.74 0.23
C LEU A 117 -10.96 11.37 -1.06
N ASN A 118 -10.99 12.27 -2.04
CA ASN A 118 -11.66 12.06 -3.33
C ASN A 118 -10.90 11.10 -4.26
N GLN A 119 -9.66 10.76 -3.97
CA GLN A 119 -8.83 9.83 -4.77
C GLN A 119 -8.89 8.40 -4.23
N GLN A 120 -9.25 8.18 -2.98
CA GLN A 120 -9.23 6.84 -2.38
C GLN A 120 -10.16 5.85 -3.10
N ALA A 121 -11.40 6.23 -3.37
CA ALA A 121 -12.35 5.35 -4.06
C ALA A 121 -11.92 5.02 -5.51
N PRO A 122 -11.51 5.98 -6.35
CA PRO A 122 -10.94 5.70 -7.66
C PRO A 122 -9.71 4.80 -7.61
N VAL A 123 -8.76 5.05 -6.70
CA VAL A 123 -7.55 4.23 -6.58
C VAL A 123 -7.88 2.82 -6.12
N LEU A 124 -8.71 2.62 -5.10
CA LEU A 124 -9.11 1.28 -4.66
C LEU A 124 -9.81 0.50 -5.79
N THR A 125 -10.69 1.16 -6.56
CA THR A 125 -11.31 0.57 -7.75
C THR A 125 -10.25 0.15 -8.78
N LYS A 126 -9.28 1.03 -9.06
CA LYS A 126 -8.15 0.76 -9.94
C LYS A 126 -7.36 -0.48 -9.50
N LEU A 127 -7.01 -0.58 -8.22
CA LEU A 127 -6.30 -1.74 -7.68
C LEU A 127 -7.09 -3.04 -7.88
N CYS A 128 -8.42 -3.02 -7.64
CA CYS A 128 -9.27 -4.18 -7.91
C CYS A 128 -9.26 -4.59 -9.39
N THR A 129 -9.23 -3.62 -10.32
CA THR A 129 -9.20 -3.92 -11.76
C THR A 129 -7.85 -4.48 -12.22
N MET A 130 -6.75 -4.05 -11.57
CA MET A 130 -5.39 -4.52 -11.86
C MET A 130 -5.10 -5.94 -11.35
N LEU A 131 -5.96 -6.52 -10.50
CA LEU A 131 -5.80 -7.90 -10.09
C LEU A 131 -6.12 -8.88 -11.21
N ALA A 132 -5.32 -9.94 -11.31
CA ALA A 132 -5.63 -11.13 -12.09
C ALA A 132 -6.79 -11.90 -11.46
N ASP A 133 -7.40 -12.83 -12.21
CA ASP A 133 -8.41 -13.74 -11.67
C ASP A 133 -7.83 -14.51 -10.48
N ARG A 134 -8.56 -14.55 -9.36
CA ARG A 134 -8.13 -15.13 -8.09
C ARG A 134 -6.97 -14.39 -7.40
N GLY A 135 -6.57 -13.25 -7.92
CA GLY A 135 -5.54 -12.38 -7.30
C GLY A 135 -5.96 -11.88 -5.93
N ILE A 136 -4.99 -11.60 -5.08
CA ILE A 136 -5.17 -11.16 -3.70
C ILE A 136 -4.83 -9.69 -3.56
N LEU A 137 -5.70 -8.93 -2.91
CA LEU A 137 -5.45 -7.56 -2.44
C LEU A 137 -5.33 -7.57 -0.93
N LEU A 138 -4.19 -7.13 -0.42
CA LEU A 138 -3.98 -6.78 0.99
C LEU A 138 -3.77 -5.27 1.08
N TYR A 139 -4.58 -4.57 1.88
CA TYR A 139 -4.39 -3.14 2.08
C TYR A 139 -4.85 -2.69 3.46
N SER A 140 -4.31 -1.53 3.90
CA SER A 140 -4.73 -0.87 5.14
C SER A 140 -5.40 0.48 4.87
N PHE A 141 -6.28 0.90 5.79
CA PHE A 141 -7.04 2.15 5.72
C PHE A 141 -7.58 2.54 7.11
N GLY A 142 -8.11 3.76 7.25
CA GLY A 142 -8.74 4.22 8.49
C GLY A 142 -10.18 3.72 8.66
N ASP A 143 -10.61 3.44 9.88
CA ASP A 143 -11.93 2.87 10.18
C ASP A 143 -13.10 3.84 9.96
N ASP A 144 -12.89 5.14 10.18
CA ASP A 144 -13.90 6.20 10.00
C ASP A 144 -13.66 7.04 8.75
N THR A 145 -14.71 7.73 8.31
CA THR A 145 -14.62 8.69 7.19
C THR A 145 -14.14 10.04 7.68
N GLY A 146 -13.08 10.55 7.08
CA GLY A 146 -12.58 11.88 7.46
C GLY A 146 -11.20 12.19 6.92
N THR A 147 -10.69 13.34 7.35
CA THR A 147 -9.33 13.79 7.06
C THR A 147 -8.72 14.38 8.32
N HIS A 148 -7.45 14.16 8.54
CA HIS A 148 -6.69 14.85 9.59
C HIS A 148 -5.27 15.13 9.12
N ARG A 149 -4.55 15.91 9.93
CA ARG A 149 -3.14 16.20 9.72
C ARG A 149 -2.40 15.86 10.98
N ASP A 150 -1.20 15.36 10.82
CA ASP A 150 -0.29 15.16 11.93
C ASP A 150 1.12 15.60 11.53
N THR A 151 1.90 16.03 12.52
CA THR A 151 3.28 16.45 12.31
C THR A 151 4.20 15.37 12.83
N TRP A 152 4.99 14.80 11.94
CA TRP A 152 5.95 13.79 12.32
C TRP A 152 7.33 14.10 11.75
N ARG A 153 8.35 14.09 12.61
CA ARG A 153 9.74 14.45 12.29
C ARG A 153 9.89 15.79 11.56
N GLY A 154 9.07 16.77 11.94
CA GLY A 154 9.09 18.11 11.34
C GLY A 154 8.42 18.23 9.97
N GLN A 155 7.81 17.16 9.48
CA GLN A 155 6.99 17.15 8.27
C GLN A 155 5.51 17.04 8.62
N GLU A 156 4.65 17.81 7.95
CA GLU A 156 3.20 17.71 8.09
C GLU A 156 2.66 16.66 7.10
N PHE A 157 2.05 15.60 7.63
CA PHE A 157 1.40 14.57 6.85
C PHE A 157 -0.12 14.72 6.86
N HIS A 158 -0.72 14.51 5.69
CA HIS A 158 -2.16 14.43 5.53
C HIS A 158 -2.61 12.98 5.52
N TYR A 159 -3.70 12.74 6.23
CA TYR A 159 -4.35 11.45 6.30
C TYR A 159 -5.80 11.60 5.93
N SER A 160 -6.33 10.64 5.22
CA SER A 160 -7.76 10.58 4.90
C SER A 160 -8.25 9.13 4.88
N SER A 161 -9.53 8.93 5.08
CA SER A 161 -10.17 7.63 4.94
C SER A 161 -11.62 7.78 4.50
N ILE A 162 -12.07 6.89 3.64
CA ILE A 162 -13.48 6.75 3.25
C ILE A 162 -14.24 5.81 4.18
N GLY A 163 -13.59 5.30 5.22
CA GLY A 163 -14.16 4.44 6.25
C GLY A 163 -14.50 3.01 5.78
N VAL A 164 -14.79 2.15 6.75
CA VAL A 164 -15.08 0.72 6.49
C VAL A 164 -16.24 0.51 5.53
N PRO A 165 -17.43 1.16 5.69
CA PRO A 165 -18.58 0.87 4.83
C PRO A 165 -18.29 1.13 3.35
N LYS A 166 -17.60 2.24 3.04
CA LYS A 166 -17.32 2.62 1.65
C LYS A 166 -16.26 1.71 1.02
N ASN A 167 -15.24 1.30 1.77
CA ASN A 167 -14.26 0.32 1.32
C ASN A 167 -14.95 -1.00 0.93
N LEU A 168 -15.84 -1.53 1.79
CA LEU A 168 -16.57 -2.78 1.52
C LEU A 168 -17.54 -2.66 0.32
N GLU A 169 -18.20 -1.51 0.16
CA GLU A 169 -19.03 -1.22 -1.03
C GLU A 169 -18.21 -1.32 -2.32
N ILE A 170 -17.01 -0.69 -2.34
CA ILE A 170 -16.13 -0.69 -3.52
C ILE A 170 -15.64 -2.11 -3.83
N LEU A 171 -15.18 -2.86 -2.83
CA LEU A 171 -14.76 -4.24 -3.02
C LEU A 171 -15.89 -5.06 -3.65
N ARG A 172 -17.10 -4.98 -3.11
CA ARG A 172 -18.27 -5.71 -3.62
C ARG A 172 -18.64 -5.29 -5.05
N ALA A 173 -18.62 -3.98 -5.34
CA ALA A 173 -18.93 -3.45 -6.67
C ALA A 173 -17.94 -3.93 -7.76
N ASN A 174 -16.71 -4.25 -7.36
CA ASN A 174 -15.67 -4.80 -8.23
C ASN A 174 -15.58 -6.33 -8.22
N GLY A 175 -16.59 -7.02 -7.67
CA GLY A 175 -16.65 -8.49 -7.65
C GLY A 175 -15.66 -9.14 -6.68
N MET A 176 -15.07 -8.37 -5.77
CA MET A 176 -14.11 -8.89 -4.80
C MET A 176 -14.80 -9.65 -3.67
N ARG A 177 -14.24 -10.78 -3.29
CA ARG A 177 -14.63 -11.56 -2.11
C ARG A 177 -13.77 -11.13 -0.92
N LEU A 178 -14.36 -10.58 0.12
CA LEU A 178 -13.65 -10.29 1.36
C LEU A 178 -13.27 -11.60 2.06
N LEU A 179 -11.99 -11.76 2.38
CA LEU A 179 -11.42 -12.93 3.07
C LEU A 179 -11.13 -12.62 4.54
N HIS A 180 -10.71 -11.39 4.84
CA HIS A 180 -10.37 -10.94 6.18
C HIS A 180 -10.61 -9.44 6.33
N LEU A 181 -11.07 -9.02 7.51
CA LEU A 181 -11.19 -7.63 7.93
C LEU A 181 -10.89 -7.55 9.42
N GLU A 182 -9.94 -6.71 9.80
CA GLU A 182 -9.50 -6.59 11.19
C GLU A 182 -9.11 -5.15 11.50
N ARG A 183 -9.47 -4.67 12.69
CA ARG A 183 -8.89 -3.48 13.31
C ARG A 183 -7.73 -3.94 14.20
N ASP A 184 -6.51 -3.84 13.68
CA ASP A 184 -5.34 -4.56 14.22
C ASP A 184 -4.50 -3.76 15.24
N GLN A 185 -4.63 -2.44 15.30
CA GLN A 185 -3.78 -1.58 16.14
C GLN A 185 -4.58 -0.74 17.14
N PHE A 186 -5.53 -1.37 17.84
CA PHE A 186 -6.31 -0.62 18.83
C PHE A 186 -5.37 0.03 19.89
N PRO A 187 -5.55 1.33 20.26
CA PRO A 187 -6.69 2.21 19.94
C PRO A 187 -6.63 2.95 18.59
N GLU A 188 -5.58 2.75 17.79
CA GLU A 188 -5.44 3.38 16.48
C GLU A 188 -6.60 2.98 15.54
N ALA A 189 -6.99 3.92 14.68
CA ALA A 189 -8.06 3.74 13.71
C ALA A 189 -7.60 2.94 12.47
N HIS A 190 -6.72 1.96 12.65
CA HIS A 190 -6.10 1.18 11.57
C HIS A 190 -6.88 -0.09 11.29
N VAL A 191 -7.26 -0.27 10.03
CA VAL A 191 -8.00 -1.43 9.53
C VAL A 191 -7.24 -2.12 8.42
N VAL A 192 -7.17 -3.43 8.49
CA VAL A 192 -6.58 -4.29 7.47
C VAL A 192 -7.66 -5.07 6.76
N ALA A 193 -7.64 -5.08 5.42
CA ALA A 193 -8.51 -5.92 4.62
C ALA A 193 -7.70 -6.82 3.68
N ILE A 194 -8.16 -8.08 3.54
CA ILE A 194 -7.71 -9.03 2.54
C ILE A 194 -8.90 -9.40 1.68
N ALA A 195 -8.80 -9.23 0.37
CA ALA A 195 -9.86 -9.56 -0.57
C ALA A 195 -9.30 -10.32 -1.77
N GLN A 196 -10.13 -11.13 -2.41
CA GLN A 196 -9.80 -11.92 -3.60
C GLN A 196 -10.72 -11.56 -4.76
N LYS A 197 -10.16 -11.45 -5.95
CA LYS A 197 -10.91 -11.28 -7.20
C LYS A 197 -11.52 -12.58 -7.70
#